data_206d5482c91be37ce14909af39cab075
#
_entry.id   206d5482c91be37ce14909af39cab075
#
_cell.length_a   1.000
_cell.length_b   1.000
_cell.length_c   1.000
_cell.angle_alpha   90.00
_cell.angle_beta   90.00
_cell.angle_gamma   90.00
#
_symmetry.space_group_name_H-M   'P 1'
#
loop_
_entity.id
_entity.type
_entity.pdbx_description
1 polymer ?
#
loop_
_entity_poly.entity_id
_entity_poly.type
_entity_poly.pdbx_seq_one_letter_code
_entity_poly.pdbx_strand_id
1 'polypeptide(L)'
;MSTATSVSEVERKYEATSEQQLPALSGLPGVDGEPRRDTIQLSALYYDTGELLLLRAGITLRRREGGDDAGWHLKIPAGADERTELQLEPDAGHPETEVPREFAELLTAVTRGAALNPVALISTDRERQRLVDAAGTTLAEVVSDVVIAAVPEAGTGSDERVWREVEVELAAGDRNLFDAIDSRLTDAGITRSDAPSKLRRALGDAVTSTPRPTRGKKGSAPRKLLLEYLAAQKDSLVTADLGVRRDLEESVHDLRVAARRIRSILQVYGADLRDQQTVDELIVELRWVGQALSSARDTEVQWSRLVDRLGGAEEIPDREVVRARLDEYFSGLAATARPAALAALNSQRYLDLLAGLDTFLAAVEASEGAGPSKKTVAKSLRTMSKSVRKRVRKATAATTRGERDELTHRARKRAKRMRYAIESTRSLAPKASDRAHTKFKGFQDVLGEYQDAVVARDHILAMVAEDQHSAESSLGLGMLLQRELDRGDALAPQLKPEWKTAKKAARKVWK
;
A
#
# COMPACT_ATOMS: atom_id res chain seq x y z
N MET A 1 -20.64 -12.70 12.14
CA MET A 1 -19.19 -12.74 11.85
C MET A 1 -18.52 -11.98 12.98
N SER A 2 -17.64 -12.61 13.73
CA SER A 2 -16.81 -11.93 14.73
C SER A 2 -15.93 -10.95 13.96
N THR A 3 -16.06 -9.66 14.20
CA THR A 3 -15.22 -8.65 13.54
C THR A 3 -13.95 -8.51 14.36
N ALA A 4 -12.80 -8.74 13.74
CA ALA A 4 -11.51 -8.52 14.39
C ALA A 4 -11.43 -7.08 14.92
N THR A 5 -11.03 -6.93 16.18
CA THR A 5 -10.75 -5.63 16.77
C THR A 5 -9.44 -5.09 16.18
N SER A 6 -9.42 -3.82 15.79
CA SER A 6 -8.23 -3.17 15.21
C SER A 6 -7.65 -2.15 16.18
N VAL A 7 -6.37 -2.30 16.52
CA VAL A 7 -5.62 -1.40 17.41
C VAL A 7 -4.41 -0.87 16.66
N SER A 8 -4.11 0.42 16.83
CA SER A 8 -2.84 1.02 16.36
C SER A 8 -1.84 0.98 17.50
N GLU A 9 -0.71 0.33 17.27
CA GLU A 9 0.38 0.23 18.25
C GLU A 9 1.57 1.08 17.78
N VAL A 10 2.17 1.80 18.75
CA VAL A 10 3.45 2.50 18.57
C VAL A 10 4.43 1.87 19.51
N GLU A 11 5.35 1.04 18.99
CA GLU A 11 6.27 0.25 19.80
C GLU A 11 7.73 0.45 19.43
N ARG A 12 8.61 0.36 20.42
CA ARG A 12 10.07 0.29 20.25
C ARG A 12 10.65 -0.89 21.02
N LYS A 13 11.63 -1.55 20.40
CA LYS A 13 12.28 -2.74 20.95
C LYS A 13 13.75 -2.47 21.27
N TYR A 14 14.23 -3.09 22.35
CA TYR A 14 15.58 -2.90 22.85
C TYR A 14 16.19 -4.25 23.22
N GLU A 15 17.52 -4.34 23.09
CA GLU A 15 18.33 -5.47 23.51
C GLU A 15 18.73 -5.30 24.98
N ALA A 16 18.51 -6.32 25.78
CA ALA A 16 18.98 -6.38 27.18
C ALA A 16 19.72 -7.67 27.45
N THR A 17 20.77 -7.62 28.28
CA THR A 17 21.44 -8.81 28.81
C THR A 17 20.68 -9.36 30.01
N SER A 18 20.97 -10.60 30.41
CA SER A 18 20.35 -11.24 31.60
C SER A 18 20.64 -10.48 32.90
N GLU A 19 21.75 -9.74 32.97
CA GLU A 19 22.21 -9.01 34.15
C GLU A 19 21.71 -7.57 34.24
N GLN A 20 21.24 -7.00 33.12
CA GLN A 20 20.74 -5.63 33.08
C GLN A 20 19.35 -5.54 33.71
N GLN A 21 19.20 -4.59 34.63
CA GLN A 21 17.89 -4.25 35.21
C GLN A 21 17.30 -3.03 34.51
N LEU A 22 15.97 -2.97 34.43
CA LEU A 22 15.31 -1.76 33.95
C LEU A 22 15.62 -0.60 34.89
N PRO A 23 16.01 0.60 34.36
CA PRO A 23 16.20 1.78 35.18
C PRO A 23 14.87 2.23 35.82
N ALA A 24 14.97 3.11 36.83
CA ALA A 24 13.78 3.77 37.37
C ALA A 24 13.10 4.61 36.31
N LEU A 25 11.80 4.43 36.10
CA LEU A 25 10.98 5.12 35.10
C LEU A 25 10.04 6.16 35.73
N SER A 26 10.16 6.41 37.03
CA SER A 26 9.51 7.55 37.71
C SER A 26 10.12 8.87 37.31
N GLY A 27 9.34 9.96 37.41
CA GLY A 27 9.78 11.31 37.09
C GLY A 27 9.97 11.59 35.59
N LEU A 28 9.45 10.75 34.72
CA LEU A 28 9.37 11.00 33.27
C LEU A 28 8.23 11.98 32.94
N PRO A 29 8.26 12.67 31.80
CA PRO A 29 7.25 13.65 31.41
C PRO A 29 5.82 13.07 31.47
N GLY A 30 4.95 13.68 32.28
CA GLY A 30 3.56 13.30 32.44
C GLY A 30 3.31 12.08 33.37
N VAL A 31 4.36 11.38 33.77
CA VAL A 31 4.24 10.20 34.65
C VAL A 31 4.11 10.64 36.11
N ASP A 32 3.07 10.14 36.79
CA ASP A 32 2.84 10.38 38.21
C ASP A 32 3.15 9.14 39.05
N GLY A 33 3.98 9.32 40.07
CA GLY A 33 4.37 8.28 41.01
C GLY A 33 5.26 7.17 40.43
N GLU A 34 5.23 6.02 41.09
CA GLU A 34 5.98 4.82 40.68
C GLU A 34 5.18 3.98 39.69
N PRO A 35 5.85 3.35 38.70
CA PRO A 35 5.19 2.47 37.75
C PRO A 35 4.48 1.29 38.45
N ARG A 36 3.26 0.98 37.97
CA ARG A 36 2.55 -0.23 38.43
C ARG A 36 3.18 -1.46 37.80
N ARG A 37 3.55 -2.46 38.63
CA ARG A 37 4.29 -3.66 38.19
C ARG A 37 3.45 -4.89 38.34
N ASP A 38 3.51 -5.78 37.36
CA ASP A 38 2.99 -7.14 37.40
C ASP A 38 3.86 -8.07 36.55
N THR A 39 3.66 -9.38 36.71
CA THR A 39 4.33 -10.43 35.95
C THR A 39 3.32 -11.31 35.25
N ILE A 40 3.59 -11.65 33.98
CA ILE A 40 2.67 -12.42 33.15
C ILE A 40 3.47 -13.51 32.43
N GLN A 41 2.94 -14.72 32.39
CA GLN A 41 3.44 -15.78 31.53
C GLN A 41 2.63 -15.83 30.25
N LEU A 42 3.31 -15.83 29.11
CA LEU A 42 2.71 -15.86 27.78
C LEU A 42 3.27 -17.03 26.98
N SER A 43 2.42 -17.70 26.25
CA SER A 43 2.81 -18.69 25.24
C SER A 43 2.19 -18.29 23.90
N ALA A 44 3.00 -18.25 22.85
CA ALA A 44 2.53 -17.82 21.53
C ALA A 44 3.02 -18.77 20.43
N LEU A 45 2.08 -19.39 19.73
CA LEU A 45 2.35 -20.18 18.53
C LEU A 45 2.27 -19.27 17.30
N TYR A 46 3.37 -19.13 16.58
CA TYR A 46 3.48 -18.31 15.38
C TYR A 46 3.24 -19.11 14.12
N TYR A 47 2.54 -18.50 13.17
CA TYR A 47 2.16 -19.10 11.90
C TYR A 47 2.73 -18.33 10.72
N ASP A 48 3.22 -19.05 9.73
CA ASP A 48 3.68 -18.50 8.43
C ASP A 48 3.59 -19.58 7.34
N THR A 49 3.87 -19.20 6.11
CA THR A 49 4.08 -20.18 5.03
C THR A 49 5.45 -20.85 5.16
N GLY A 50 5.65 -21.99 4.49
CA GLY A 50 6.96 -22.67 4.48
C GLY A 50 8.10 -21.79 3.96
N GLU A 51 7.81 -20.75 3.18
CA GLU A 51 8.78 -19.77 2.68
C GLU A 51 8.87 -18.48 3.53
N LEU A 52 8.19 -18.42 4.67
CA LEU A 52 8.15 -17.28 5.58
C LEU A 52 7.70 -15.97 4.90
N LEU A 53 6.63 -16.05 4.10
CA LEU A 53 6.15 -14.91 3.31
C LEU A 53 5.56 -13.80 4.16
N LEU A 54 4.92 -14.11 5.30
CA LEU A 54 4.42 -13.12 6.24
C LEU A 54 5.59 -12.36 6.87
N LEU A 55 6.56 -13.10 7.41
CA LEU A 55 7.74 -12.50 8.05
C LEU A 55 8.55 -11.64 7.09
N ARG A 56 8.67 -12.06 5.82
CA ARG A 56 9.31 -11.26 4.76
C ARG A 56 8.56 -9.96 4.45
N ALA A 57 7.25 -9.97 4.61
CA ALA A 57 6.41 -8.77 4.48
C ALA A 57 6.38 -7.92 5.77
N GLY A 58 7.10 -8.33 6.82
CA GLY A 58 7.07 -7.67 8.13
C GLY A 58 5.80 -7.95 8.93
N ILE A 59 5.00 -8.93 8.52
CA ILE A 59 3.74 -9.34 9.15
C ILE A 59 4.02 -10.50 10.10
N THR A 60 3.34 -10.51 11.25
CA THR A 60 3.35 -11.66 12.17
C THR A 60 1.93 -12.08 12.49
N LEU A 61 1.68 -13.38 12.42
CA LEU A 61 0.44 -14.01 12.85
C LEU A 61 0.74 -14.99 13.98
N ARG A 62 0.04 -14.84 15.09
CA ARG A 62 0.20 -15.73 16.25
C ARG A 62 -1.11 -16.04 16.93
N ARG A 63 -1.20 -17.18 17.58
CA ARG A 63 -2.16 -17.47 18.62
C ARG A 63 -1.45 -17.38 19.96
N ARG A 64 -1.95 -16.56 20.87
CA ARG A 64 -1.37 -16.32 22.19
C ARG A 64 -2.27 -16.86 23.28
N GLU A 65 -1.65 -17.47 24.28
CA GLU A 65 -2.25 -17.91 25.52
C GLU A 65 -1.63 -17.15 26.68
N GLY A 66 -2.42 -16.90 27.71
CA GLY A 66 -2.02 -16.07 28.86
C GLY A 66 -2.14 -14.57 28.60
N GLY A 67 -2.15 -13.81 29.70
CA GLY A 67 -2.34 -12.36 29.66
C GLY A 67 -3.80 -11.93 29.50
N ASP A 68 -3.98 -10.62 29.37
CA ASP A 68 -5.31 -9.99 29.30
C ASP A 68 -5.93 -10.07 27.89
N ASP A 69 -5.14 -10.47 26.88
CA ASP A 69 -5.45 -10.44 25.46
C ASP A 69 -5.14 -11.78 24.78
N ALA A 70 -5.46 -12.90 25.43
CA ALA A 70 -5.36 -14.23 24.82
C ALA A 70 -6.19 -14.29 23.52
N GLY A 71 -5.66 -14.97 22.48
CA GLY A 71 -6.35 -15.10 21.19
C GLY A 71 -5.43 -15.01 19.99
N TRP A 72 -6.01 -14.73 18.84
CA TRP A 72 -5.31 -14.57 17.58
C TRP A 72 -4.91 -13.12 17.35
N HIS A 73 -3.65 -12.91 16.99
CA HIS A 73 -3.05 -11.62 16.77
C HIS A 73 -2.38 -11.56 15.41
N LEU A 74 -2.79 -10.61 14.58
CA LEU A 74 -2.19 -10.33 13.29
C LEU A 74 -1.63 -8.90 13.30
N LYS A 75 -0.30 -8.77 13.31
CA LYS A 75 0.39 -7.47 13.26
C LYS A 75 0.85 -7.15 11.85
N ILE A 76 0.41 -6.00 11.33
CA ILE A 76 0.71 -5.49 9.98
C ILE A 76 1.51 -4.19 10.11
N PRO A 77 2.63 -4.01 9.39
CA PRO A 77 3.39 -2.76 9.40
C PRO A 77 2.53 -1.57 8.94
N ALA A 78 2.54 -0.48 9.70
CA ALA A 78 1.86 0.78 9.36
C ALA A 78 2.84 1.95 9.21
N GLY A 79 4.00 1.88 9.85
CA GLY A 79 5.05 2.89 9.82
C GLY A 79 6.38 2.37 10.37
N ALA A 80 7.32 3.26 10.67
CA ALA A 80 8.64 2.87 11.17
C ALA A 80 8.56 2.21 12.56
N ASP A 81 7.84 2.84 13.49
CA ASP A 81 7.59 2.34 14.85
C ASP A 81 6.09 2.03 15.04
N GLU A 82 5.31 1.94 13.95
CA GLU A 82 3.85 1.82 13.98
C GLU A 82 3.39 0.51 13.34
N ARG A 83 2.44 -0.17 14.00
CA ARG A 83 1.79 -1.39 13.53
C ARG A 83 0.29 -1.30 13.69
N THR A 84 -0.45 -1.92 12.79
CA THR A 84 -1.85 -2.24 13.02
C THR A 84 -1.94 -3.67 13.54
N GLU A 85 -2.48 -3.86 14.72
CA GLU A 85 -2.81 -5.17 15.25
C GLU A 85 -4.29 -5.46 15.06
N LEU A 86 -4.61 -6.61 14.48
CA LEU A 86 -5.95 -7.16 14.39
C LEU A 86 -6.03 -8.34 15.36
N GLN A 87 -7.06 -8.33 16.20
CA GLN A 87 -7.25 -9.34 17.27
C GLN A 87 -8.57 -10.07 17.08
N LEU A 88 -8.55 -11.39 17.28
CA LEU A 88 -9.73 -12.23 17.39
C LEU A 88 -9.67 -13.04 18.70
N GLU A 89 -10.78 -13.05 19.43
CA GLU A 89 -10.88 -13.80 20.68
C GLU A 89 -10.77 -15.32 20.45
N PRO A 90 -10.33 -16.09 21.48
CA PRO A 90 -10.09 -17.54 21.38
C PRO A 90 -11.32 -18.33 20.94
N ASP A 91 -12.52 -17.94 21.41
CA ASP A 91 -13.78 -18.68 21.25
C ASP A 91 -14.56 -18.33 19.97
N ALA A 92 -13.92 -17.73 18.98
CA ALA A 92 -14.56 -17.35 17.70
C ALA A 92 -15.04 -18.54 16.84
N GLY A 93 -15.23 -19.72 17.42
CA GLY A 93 -15.75 -20.93 16.76
C GLY A 93 -14.75 -21.61 15.83
N HIS A 94 -13.46 -21.30 15.97
CA HIS A 94 -12.38 -21.90 15.19
C HIS A 94 -11.67 -23.00 15.97
N PRO A 95 -11.28 -24.12 15.30
CA PRO A 95 -10.39 -25.12 15.90
C PRO A 95 -9.10 -24.44 16.40
N GLU A 96 -8.64 -24.85 17.57
CA GLU A 96 -7.47 -24.22 18.25
C GLU A 96 -6.18 -24.22 17.40
N THR A 97 -6.09 -25.10 16.42
CA THR A 97 -4.91 -25.31 15.57
C THR A 97 -5.02 -24.71 14.18
N GLU A 98 -6.20 -24.20 13.78
CA GLU A 98 -6.42 -23.65 12.45
C GLU A 98 -6.44 -22.12 12.49
N VAL A 99 -5.76 -21.50 11.52
CA VAL A 99 -5.80 -20.04 11.35
C VAL A 99 -7.23 -19.61 11.00
N PRO A 100 -7.82 -18.62 11.69
CA PRO A 100 -9.14 -18.11 11.38
C PRO A 100 -9.27 -17.73 9.92
N ARG A 101 -10.39 -18.10 9.33
CA ARG A 101 -10.69 -17.86 7.91
C ARG A 101 -10.55 -16.38 7.54
N GLU A 102 -10.98 -15.49 8.42
CA GLU A 102 -10.88 -14.05 8.26
C GLU A 102 -9.43 -13.60 8.05
N PHE A 103 -8.48 -14.15 8.83
CA PHE A 103 -7.06 -13.84 8.68
C PHE A 103 -6.45 -14.52 7.46
N ALA A 104 -6.84 -15.76 7.17
CA ALA A 104 -6.38 -16.47 5.99
C ALA A 104 -6.81 -15.75 4.69
N GLU A 105 -8.07 -15.32 4.60
CA GLU A 105 -8.59 -14.54 3.48
C GLU A 105 -7.91 -13.18 3.35
N LEU A 106 -7.69 -12.48 4.48
CA LEU A 106 -6.98 -11.21 4.49
C LEU A 106 -5.55 -11.35 3.96
N LEU A 107 -4.87 -12.44 4.30
CA LEU A 107 -3.46 -12.68 3.98
C LEU A 107 -3.24 -13.34 2.60
N THR A 108 -4.31 -13.65 1.86
CA THR A 108 -4.26 -14.40 0.59
C THR A 108 -3.24 -13.84 -0.41
N ALA A 109 -3.18 -12.52 -0.57
CA ALA A 109 -2.21 -11.89 -1.47
C ALA A 109 -0.76 -12.00 -0.95
N VAL A 110 -0.55 -11.97 0.36
CA VAL A 110 0.79 -12.10 0.97
C VAL A 110 1.28 -13.53 0.85
N THR A 111 0.42 -14.50 1.18
CA THR A 111 0.75 -15.94 1.17
C THR A 111 0.76 -16.55 -0.24
N ARG A 112 0.22 -15.88 -1.25
CA ARG A 112 -0.05 -16.47 -2.60
C ARG A 112 -0.99 -17.67 -2.54
N GLY A 113 -1.84 -17.75 -1.51
CA GLY A 113 -2.70 -18.89 -1.26
C GLY A 113 -1.99 -20.10 -0.63
N ALA A 114 -0.70 -20.00 -0.26
CA ALA A 114 0.00 -21.05 0.45
C ALA A 114 -0.55 -21.25 1.87
N ALA A 115 -0.52 -22.47 2.35
CA ALA A 115 -0.99 -22.83 3.69
C ALA A 115 -0.14 -22.15 4.78
N LEU A 116 -0.82 -21.68 5.83
CA LEU A 116 -0.23 -21.15 7.03
C LEU A 116 -0.05 -22.28 8.04
N ASN A 117 1.18 -22.51 8.46
CA ASN A 117 1.55 -23.59 9.38
C ASN A 117 2.30 -23.01 10.59
N PRO A 118 2.30 -23.70 11.74
CA PRO A 118 3.15 -23.34 12.86
C PRO A 118 4.62 -23.32 12.48
N VAL A 119 5.33 -22.24 12.84
CA VAL A 119 6.77 -22.05 12.50
C VAL A 119 7.64 -21.81 13.73
N ALA A 120 7.08 -21.41 14.86
CA ALA A 120 7.80 -21.27 16.12
C ALA A 120 6.82 -21.22 17.30
N LEU A 121 7.21 -21.81 18.41
CA LEU A 121 6.58 -21.62 19.71
C LEU A 121 7.46 -20.70 20.55
N ILE A 122 6.90 -19.60 21.06
CA ILE A 122 7.63 -18.62 21.88
C ILE A 122 6.93 -18.48 23.22
N SER A 123 7.64 -18.87 24.27
CA SER A 123 7.24 -18.66 25.66
C SER A 123 7.93 -17.40 26.20
N THR A 124 7.24 -16.64 27.02
CA THR A 124 7.74 -15.36 27.53
C THR A 124 7.36 -15.20 28.99
N ASP A 125 8.35 -15.03 29.85
CA ASP A 125 8.16 -14.52 31.20
C ASP A 125 8.32 -13.02 31.17
N ARG A 126 7.21 -12.30 31.32
CA ARG A 126 7.09 -10.84 31.12
C ARG A 126 6.97 -10.13 32.46
N GLU A 127 7.90 -9.23 32.75
CA GLU A 127 7.74 -8.19 33.77
C GLU A 127 7.21 -6.92 33.09
N ARG A 128 6.01 -6.47 33.48
CA ARG A 128 5.32 -5.30 32.90
C ARG A 128 5.33 -4.14 33.89
N GLN A 129 5.67 -2.94 33.40
CA GLN A 129 5.61 -1.68 34.12
C GLN A 129 4.69 -0.72 33.37
N ARG A 130 3.58 -0.34 33.98
CA ARG A 130 2.63 0.64 33.45
C ARG A 130 2.93 2.02 34.02
N LEU A 131 3.26 2.96 33.13
CA LEU A 131 3.46 4.35 33.46
C LEU A 131 2.11 5.06 33.37
N VAL A 132 1.68 5.68 34.45
CA VAL A 132 0.35 6.31 34.54
C VAL A 132 0.47 7.81 34.81
N ASP A 133 -0.54 8.57 34.41
CA ASP A 133 -0.68 9.96 34.79
C ASP A 133 -1.38 10.12 36.16
N ALA A 134 -1.55 11.36 36.63
CA ALA A 134 -2.22 11.70 37.88
C ALA A 134 -3.69 11.22 37.95
N ALA A 135 -4.34 11.00 36.81
CA ALA A 135 -5.69 10.46 36.72
C ALA A 135 -5.72 8.93 36.71
N GLY A 136 -4.55 8.27 36.67
CA GLY A 136 -4.42 6.82 36.59
C GLY A 136 -4.52 6.25 35.17
N THR A 137 -4.52 7.10 34.13
CA THR A 137 -4.52 6.69 32.72
C THR A 137 -3.15 6.15 32.35
N THR A 138 -3.09 4.99 31.71
CA THR A 138 -1.83 4.42 31.23
C THR A 138 -1.30 5.23 30.04
N LEU A 139 -0.11 5.82 30.20
CA LEU A 139 0.58 6.59 29.17
C LEU A 139 1.47 5.71 28.29
N ALA A 140 2.18 4.76 28.91
CA ALA A 140 3.02 3.79 28.22
C ALA A 140 3.13 2.49 29.03
N GLU A 141 3.40 1.40 28.36
CA GLU A 141 3.84 0.14 28.95
C GLU A 141 5.30 -0.12 28.60
N VAL A 142 6.09 -0.49 29.61
CA VAL A 142 7.47 -0.94 29.44
C VAL A 142 7.55 -2.37 29.94
N VAL A 143 7.90 -3.28 29.06
CA VAL A 143 7.99 -4.69 29.40
C VAL A 143 9.42 -5.21 29.27
N SER A 144 9.81 -6.05 30.21
CA SER A 144 11.06 -6.81 30.18
C SER A 144 10.72 -8.29 30.05
N ASP A 145 11.09 -8.85 28.92
CA ASP A 145 10.72 -10.21 28.52
C ASP A 145 11.94 -11.13 28.58
N VAL A 146 11.83 -12.23 29.34
CA VAL A 146 12.70 -13.38 29.16
C VAL A 146 12.00 -14.33 28.19
N VAL A 147 12.60 -14.50 27.02
CA VAL A 147 12.00 -15.20 25.89
C VAL A 147 12.69 -16.52 25.65
N ILE A 148 11.91 -17.59 25.52
CA ILE A 148 12.34 -18.93 25.15
C ILE A 148 11.62 -19.27 23.85
N ALA A 149 12.37 -19.50 22.77
CA ALA A 149 11.82 -19.83 21.47
C ALA A 149 12.23 -21.22 21.04
N ALA A 150 11.25 -22.07 20.72
CA ALA A 150 11.42 -23.38 20.12
C ALA A 150 11.03 -23.31 18.64
N VAL A 151 12.00 -23.58 17.75
CA VAL A 151 11.81 -23.61 16.30
C VAL A 151 11.88 -25.06 15.84
N PRO A 152 10.87 -25.61 15.12
CA PRO A 152 10.93 -26.95 14.58
C PRO A 152 12.09 -27.07 13.58
N GLU A 153 13.01 -28.00 13.79
CA GLU A 153 14.03 -28.35 12.80
C GLU A 153 13.56 -29.47 11.87
N ALA A 154 14.13 -29.53 10.66
CA ALA A 154 13.94 -30.65 9.75
C ALA A 154 14.63 -31.89 10.34
N GLY A 155 13.94 -32.59 11.24
CA GLY A 155 14.44 -33.74 12.01
C GLY A 155 13.72 -33.83 13.36
N THR A 156 14.22 -34.65 14.28
CA THR A 156 13.57 -34.92 15.57
C THR A 156 13.97 -33.95 16.71
N GLY A 157 14.53 -32.76 16.40
CA GLY A 157 14.98 -31.76 17.36
C GLY A 157 14.23 -30.40 17.25
N SER A 158 14.28 -29.61 18.31
CA SER A 158 13.96 -28.17 18.28
C SER A 158 15.22 -27.40 18.67
N ASP A 159 15.58 -26.37 17.89
CA ASP A 159 16.60 -25.39 18.28
C ASP A 159 15.96 -24.44 19.32
N GLU A 160 16.41 -24.49 20.53
CA GLU A 160 15.89 -23.66 21.62
C GLU A 160 16.81 -22.46 21.82
N ARG A 161 16.25 -21.26 21.74
CA ARG A 161 16.95 -20.00 21.91
C ARG A 161 16.38 -19.21 23.06
N VAL A 162 17.28 -18.73 23.93
CA VAL A 162 16.91 -17.92 25.09
C VAL A 162 17.55 -16.55 24.98
N TRP A 163 16.75 -15.50 25.19
CA TRP A 163 17.27 -14.11 25.24
C TRP A 163 16.39 -13.25 26.14
N ARG A 164 16.89 -12.06 26.45
CA ARG A 164 16.11 -11.01 27.09
C ARG A 164 15.95 -9.82 26.15
N GLU A 165 14.77 -9.20 26.14
CA GLU A 165 14.49 -7.99 25.42
C GLU A 165 13.56 -7.07 26.20
N VAL A 166 13.58 -5.79 25.86
CA VAL A 166 12.67 -4.78 26.42
C VAL A 166 11.84 -4.21 25.29
N GLU A 167 10.53 -4.08 25.53
CA GLU A 167 9.63 -3.40 24.60
C GLU A 167 9.00 -2.22 25.33
N VAL A 168 8.82 -1.11 24.59
CA VAL A 168 8.09 0.08 25.05
C VAL A 168 6.95 0.30 24.09
N GLU A 169 5.74 0.36 24.61
CA GLU A 169 4.53 0.59 23.85
C GLU A 169 3.82 1.84 24.39
N LEU A 170 3.49 2.79 23.51
CA LEU A 170 2.70 3.96 23.87
C LEU A 170 1.22 3.58 23.92
N ALA A 171 0.56 4.02 25.02
CA ALA A 171 -0.90 4.01 25.14
C ALA A 171 -1.44 5.43 24.92
N ALA A 172 -1.77 6.16 25.99
CA ALA A 172 -2.21 7.55 25.88
C ALA A 172 -1.06 8.59 25.91
N GLY A 173 0.20 8.13 26.02
CA GLY A 173 1.39 8.98 26.03
C GLY A 173 1.76 9.55 24.66
N ASP A 174 2.56 10.59 24.67
CA ASP A 174 3.04 11.26 23.45
C ASP A 174 4.46 10.83 23.07
N ARG A 175 4.95 11.35 21.93
CA ARG A 175 6.33 11.06 21.45
C ARG A 175 7.40 11.62 22.39
N ASN A 176 7.14 12.67 23.19
CA ASN A 176 8.11 13.22 24.14
C ASN A 176 8.37 12.23 25.28
N LEU A 177 7.29 11.58 25.80
CA LEU A 177 7.44 10.49 26.76
C LEU A 177 8.23 9.33 26.17
N PHE A 178 7.94 8.96 24.93
CA PHE A 178 8.64 7.88 24.23
C PHE A 178 10.14 8.13 24.08
N ASP A 179 10.53 9.36 23.71
CA ASP A 179 11.92 9.75 23.57
C ASP A 179 12.62 9.87 24.95
N ALA A 180 11.89 10.27 25.99
CA ALA A 180 12.43 10.29 27.36
C ALA A 180 12.69 8.89 27.90
N ILE A 181 11.81 7.90 27.61
CA ILE A 181 12.03 6.50 27.94
C ILE A 181 13.23 5.95 27.16
N ASP A 182 13.33 6.23 25.86
CA ASP A 182 14.43 5.82 24.99
C ASP A 182 15.79 6.30 25.53
N SER A 183 15.88 7.57 25.94
CA SER A 183 17.08 8.14 26.55
C SER A 183 17.42 7.44 27.87
N ARG A 184 16.44 7.20 28.74
CA ARG A 184 16.63 6.55 30.04
C ARG A 184 17.12 5.09 29.89
N LEU A 185 16.61 4.35 28.93
CA LEU A 185 17.06 2.99 28.61
C LEU A 185 18.46 2.99 28.03
N THR A 186 18.77 3.93 27.12
CA THR A 186 20.09 4.06 26.50
C THR A 186 21.16 4.40 27.54
N ASP A 187 20.88 5.31 28.48
CA ASP A 187 21.78 5.67 29.58
C ASP A 187 22.07 4.48 30.50
N ALA A 188 21.14 3.54 30.62
CA ALA A 188 21.31 2.28 31.34
C ALA A 188 22.02 1.18 30.51
N GLY A 189 22.47 1.50 29.28
CA GLY A 189 23.14 0.55 28.39
C GLY A 189 22.21 -0.41 27.65
N ILE A 190 20.88 -0.20 27.73
CA ILE A 190 19.86 -0.96 27.00
C ILE A 190 19.66 -0.29 25.63
N THR A 191 20.12 -0.92 24.55
CA THR A 191 20.20 -0.31 23.22
C THR A 191 19.06 -0.74 22.32
N ARG A 192 18.71 0.09 21.33
CA ARG A 192 17.68 -0.26 20.33
C ARG A 192 18.01 -1.58 19.65
N SER A 193 17.00 -2.43 19.50
CA SER A 193 17.12 -3.72 18.80
C SER A 193 16.98 -3.52 17.29
N ASP A 194 17.83 -4.19 16.52
CA ASP A 194 17.70 -4.30 15.06
C ASP A 194 16.70 -5.39 14.65
N ALA A 195 16.25 -6.24 15.60
CA ALA A 195 15.29 -7.30 15.34
C ALA A 195 13.85 -6.74 15.30
N PRO A 196 13.13 -6.80 14.17
CA PRO A 196 11.81 -6.20 14.05
C PRO A 196 10.70 -6.96 14.81
N SER A 197 10.95 -8.21 15.21
CA SER A 197 10.01 -9.04 15.98
C SER A 197 10.72 -10.21 16.70
N LYS A 198 10.08 -10.72 17.77
CA LYS A 198 10.51 -11.95 18.45
C LYS A 198 10.66 -13.13 17.48
N LEU A 199 9.69 -13.30 16.56
CA LEU A 199 9.75 -14.35 15.54
C LEU A 199 10.98 -14.22 14.65
N ARG A 200 11.32 -12.99 14.21
CA ARG A 200 12.52 -12.75 13.38
C ARG A 200 13.79 -13.15 14.13
N ARG A 201 13.86 -12.84 15.43
CA ARG A 201 14.99 -13.20 16.28
C ARG A 201 15.07 -14.71 16.50
N ALA A 202 13.93 -15.35 16.77
CA ALA A 202 13.82 -16.79 16.95
C ALA A 202 14.29 -17.58 15.73
N LEU A 203 13.86 -17.17 14.52
CA LEU A 203 14.20 -17.85 13.27
C LEU A 203 15.62 -17.53 12.75
N GLY A 204 16.23 -16.42 13.17
CA GLY A 204 17.62 -16.07 12.86
C GLY A 204 18.02 -16.29 11.41
N ASP A 205 19.01 -17.16 11.17
CA ASP A 205 19.57 -17.45 9.86
C ASP A 205 18.63 -18.21 8.91
N ALA A 206 17.62 -18.91 9.44
CA ALA A 206 16.59 -19.56 8.60
C ALA A 206 15.88 -18.56 7.68
N VAL A 207 15.77 -17.29 8.11
CA VAL A 207 15.19 -16.22 7.30
C VAL A 207 16.17 -15.67 6.26
N THR A 208 17.48 -15.78 6.49
CA THR A 208 18.53 -15.32 5.57
C THR A 208 18.84 -16.33 4.49
N SER A 209 18.60 -17.62 4.75
CA SER A 209 18.82 -18.73 3.79
C SER A 209 17.80 -18.73 2.65
N THR A 210 16.66 -18.07 2.81
CA THR A 210 15.72 -17.81 1.70
C THR A 210 16.15 -16.54 0.98
N PRO A 211 16.45 -16.61 -0.33
CA PRO A 211 16.98 -15.45 -1.06
C PRO A 211 15.98 -14.29 -1.02
N ARG A 212 16.21 -13.32 -0.14
CA ARG A 212 15.75 -11.97 -0.43
C ARG A 212 16.54 -11.56 -1.67
N PRO A 213 15.91 -10.97 -2.70
CA PRO A 213 16.67 -10.44 -3.81
C PRO A 213 17.80 -9.57 -3.24
N THR A 214 19.00 -10.11 -3.17
CA THR A 214 20.16 -9.34 -2.77
C THR A 214 20.34 -8.31 -3.86
N ARG A 215 20.52 -7.04 -3.48
CA ARG A 215 20.80 -5.94 -4.42
C ARG A 215 21.83 -6.43 -5.41
N GLY A 216 21.37 -6.83 -6.61
CA GLY A 216 22.18 -7.49 -7.62
C GLY A 216 23.45 -6.69 -7.88
N LYS A 217 24.59 -7.22 -7.49
CA LYS A 217 25.89 -6.58 -7.71
C LYS A 217 26.23 -6.49 -9.20
N LYS A 218 25.55 -7.29 -10.05
CA LYS A 218 25.76 -7.37 -11.49
C LYS A 218 24.73 -6.54 -12.28
N GLY A 219 25.13 -5.96 -13.40
CA GLY A 219 24.27 -5.21 -14.33
C GLY A 219 24.45 -3.70 -14.32
N SER A 220 23.81 -3.02 -15.28
CA SER A 220 23.87 -1.57 -15.43
C SER A 220 23.14 -0.85 -14.29
N ALA A 221 23.55 0.40 -13.98
CA ALA A 221 22.85 1.21 -12.98
C ALA A 221 21.33 1.36 -13.26
N PRO A 222 20.87 1.59 -14.52
CA PRO A 222 19.45 1.59 -14.82
C PRO A 222 18.74 0.27 -14.50
N ARG A 223 19.37 -0.89 -14.76
CA ARG A 223 18.77 -2.20 -14.44
C ARG A 223 18.50 -2.34 -12.94
N LYS A 224 19.47 -1.98 -12.10
CA LYS A 224 19.31 -2.02 -10.63
C LYS A 224 18.16 -1.14 -10.16
N LEU A 225 18.09 0.10 -10.65
CA LEU A 225 17.01 1.03 -10.32
C LEU A 225 15.63 0.53 -10.77
N LEU A 226 15.54 -0.10 -11.94
CA LEU A 226 14.29 -0.67 -12.44
C LEU A 226 13.84 -1.86 -11.60
N LEU A 227 14.78 -2.74 -11.18
CA LEU A 227 14.46 -3.85 -10.29
C LEU A 227 13.99 -3.37 -8.91
N GLU A 228 14.73 -2.42 -8.30
CA GLU A 228 14.34 -1.82 -7.02
C GLU A 228 12.95 -1.16 -7.12
N TYR A 229 12.69 -0.44 -8.20
CA TYR A 229 11.39 0.19 -8.43
C TYR A 229 10.27 -0.82 -8.62
N LEU A 230 10.47 -1.86 -9.44
CA LEU A 230 9.46 -2.90 -9.69
C LEU A 230 9.16 -3.69 -8.41
N ALA A 231 10.18 -4.04 -7.63
CA ALA A 231 10.02 -4.71 -6.34
C ALA A 231 9.20 -3.84 -5.36
N ALA A 232 9.54 -2.56 -5.22
CA ALA A 232 8.81 -1.64 -4.37
C ALA A 232 7.35 -1.46 -4.83
N GLN A 233 7.09 -1.44 -6.15
CA GLN A 233 5.70 -1.36 -6.65
C GLN A 233 4.93 -2.67 -6.46
N LYS A 234 5.59 -3.84 -6.51
CA LYS A 234 4.96 -5.12 -6.17
C LYS A 234 4.59 -5.15 -4.67
N ASP A 235 5.50 -4.73 -3.79
CA ASP A 235 5.22 -4.64 -2.36
C ASP A 235 4.06 -3.66 -2.07
N SER A 236 4.05 -2.50 -2.75
CA SER A 236 2.91 -1.55 -2.67
C SER A 236 1.59 -2.16 -3.14
N LEU A 237 1.63 -3.02 -4.18
CA LEU A 237 0.44 -3.71 -4.69
C LEU A 237 -0.12 -4.69 -3.65
N VAL A 238 0.74 -5.47 -2.99
CA VAL A 238 0.34 -6.41 -1.93
C VAL A 238 -0.16 -5.67 -0.68
N THR A 239 0.51 -4.59 -0.28
CA THR A 239 0.05 -3.75 0.84
C THR A 239 -1.31 -3.12 0.56
N ALA A 240 -1.53 -2.63 -0.65
CA ALA A 240 -2.83 -2.07 -1.04
C ALA A 240 -3.93 -3.13 -1.12
N ASP A 241 -3.61 -4.39 -1.47
CA ASP A 241 -4.57 -5.51 -1.41
C ASP A 241 -5.07 -5.72 0.03
N LEU A 242 -4.16 -5.76 1.02
CA LEU A 242 -4.55 -5.81 2.43
C LEU A 242 -5.49 -4.66 2.82
N GLY A 243 -5.23 -3.46 2.30
CA GLY A 243 -6.09 -2.30 2.49
C GLY A 243 -7.49 -2.49 1.88
N VAL A 244 -7.57 -3.01 0.64
CA VAL A 244 -8.85 -3.28 -0.04
C VAL A 244 -9.69 -4.29 0.75
N ARG A 245 -9.07 -5.37 1.26
CA ARG A 245 -9.75 -6.39 2.07
C ARG A 245 -10.26 -5.83 3.40
N ARG A 246 -9.55 -4.87 3.97
CA ARG A 246 -9.91 -4.17 5.22
C ARG A 246 -10.85 -2.98 5.01
N ASP A 247 -11.25 -2.67 3.79
CA ASP A 247 -12.07 -1.51 3.44
C ASP A 247 -11.44 -0.16 3.79
N LEU A 248 -10.12 -0.07 3.69
CA LEU A 248 -9.42 1.19 3.95
C LEU A 248 -9.59 2.15 2.78
N GLU A 249 -9.78 3.42 3.12
CA GLU A 249 -9.87 4.50 2.14
C GLU A 249 -8.66 4.52 1.19
N GLU A 250 -8.85 4.90 -0.06
CA GLU A 250 -7.84 4.98 -1.12
C GLU A 250 -7.16 3.66 -1.50
N SER A 251 -7.38 2.54 -0.80
CA SER A 251 -6.68 1.27 -1.02
C SER A 251 -6.87 0.71 -2.43
N VAL A 252 -8.08 0.81 -2.99
CA VAL A 252 -8.36 0.45 -4.39
C VAL A 252 -7.59 1.35 -5.34
N HIS A 253 -7.47 2.64 -5.03
CA HIS A 253 -6.66 3.58 -5.80
C HIS A 253 -5.19 3.16 -5.82
N ASP A 254 -4.62 2.89 -4.67
CA ASP A 254 -3.22 2.55 -4.49
C ASP A 254 -2.87 1.23 -5.20
N LEU A 255 -3.72 0.21 -5.10
CA LEU A 255 -3.55 -1.04 -5.84
C LEU A 255 -3.53 -0.80 -7.35
N ARG A 256 -4.50 -0.03 -7.87
CA ARG A 256 -4.55 0.34 -9.31
C ARG A 256 -3.34 1.19 -9.73
N VAL A 257 -2.83 2.05 -8.85
CA VAL A 257 -1.61 2.85 -9.11
C VAL A 257 -0.39 1.93 -9.20
N ALA A 258 -0.19 1.02 -8.25
CA ALA A 258 0.92 0.08 -8.24
C ALA A 258 0.91 -0.81 -9.50
N ALA A 259 -0.21 -1.46 -9.82
CA ALA A 259 -0.37 -2.28 -11.02
C ALA A 259 -0.09 -1.47 -12.32
N ARG A 260 -0.56 -0.23 -12.38
CA ARG A 260 -0.34 0.66 -13.54
C ARG A 260 1.14 1.09 -13.67
N ARG A 261 1.84 1.32 -12.55
CA ARG A 261 3.26 1.63 -12.51
C ARG A 261 4.08 0.45 -13.02
N ILE A 262 3.88 -0.75 -12.47
CA ILE A 262 4.55 -1.97 -12.94
C ILE A 262 4.32 -2.14 -14.44
N ARG A 263 3.06 -2.15 -14.89
CA ARG A 263 2.72 -2.28 -16.32
C ARG A 263 3.39 -1.23 -17.19
N SER A 264 3.48 0.00 -16.72
CA SER A 264 4.10 1.09 -17.48
C SER A 264 5.60 0.88 -17.66
N ILE A 265 6.28 0.39 -16.63
CA ILE A 265 7.71 0.09 -16.69
C ILE A 265 7.99 -1.12 -17.57
N LEU A 266 7.21 -2.19 -17.46
CA LEU A 266 7.31 -3.35 -18.35
C LEU A 266 7.09 -2.96 -19.81
N GLN A 267 6.13 -2.07 -20.12
CA GLN A 267 5.90 -1.58 -21.49
C GLN A 267 7.02 -0.70 -22.05
N VAL A 268 7.90 -0.16 -21.20
CA VAL A 268 8.98 0.75 -21.63
C VAL A 268 10.33 0.04 -21.66
N TYR A 269 10.59 -0.80 -20.68
CA TYR A 269 11.89 -1.39 -20.41
C TYR A 269 11.85 -2.93 -20.29
N GLY A 270 10.67 -3.55 -20.34
CA GLY A 270 10.52 -4.98 -20.11
C GLY A 270 11.37 -5.83 -21.05
N ALA A 271 11.35 -5.52 -22.35
CA ALA A 271 12.17 -6.21 -23.36
C ALA A 271 13.69 -6.08 -23.14
N ASP A 272 14.14 -5.07 -22.42
CA ASP A 272 15.55 -4.90 -22.03
C ASP A 272 15.89 -5.70 -20.75
N LEU A 273 14.88 -6.21 -20.02
CA LEU A 273 15.03 -6.96 -18.77
C LEU A 273 14.84 -8.47 -18.96
N ARG A 274 13.88 -8.87 -19.80
CA ARG A 274 13.48 -10.26 -20.01
C ARG A 274 12.94 -10.47 -21.42
N ASP A 275 12.71 -11.75 -21.80
CA ASP A 275 12.05 -12.09 -23.06
C ASP A 275 10.67 -11.42 -23.21
N GLN A 276 10.31 -11.11 -24.47
CA GLN A 276 9.11 -10.32 -24.76
C GLN A 276 7.82 -11.07 -24.40
N GLN A 277 7.79 -12.41 -24.49
CA GLN A 277 6.58 -13.19 -24.19
C GLN A 277 6.22 -13.07 -22.73
N THR A 278 7.15 -13.36 -21.81
CA THR A 278 6.93 -13.20 -20.35
C THR A 278 6.46 -11.77 -19.99
N VAL A 279 7.07 -10.76 -20.62
CA VAL A 279 6.70 -9.36 -20.40
C VAL A 279 5.28 -9.08 -20.88
N ASP A 280 4.89 -9.58 -22.05
CA ASP A 280 3.55 -9.34 -22.62
C ASP A 280 2.45 -10.04 -21.80
N GLU A 281 2.70 -11.24 -21.29
CA GLU A 281 1.82 -11.97 -20.39
C GLU A 281 1.54 -11.16 -19.11
N LEU A 282 2.59 -10.69 -18.43
CA LEU A 282 2.43 -9.84 -17.24
C LEU A 282 1.71 -8.52 -17.55
N ILE A 283 1.94 -7.90 -18.71
CA ILE A 283 1.24 -6.69 -19.13
C ILE A 283 -0.25 -6.94 -19.30
N VAL A 284 -0.65 -8.11 -19.82
CA VAL A 284 -2.06 -8.49 -19.98
C VAL A 284 -2.72 -8.65 -18.62
N GLU A 285 -2.09 -9.38 -17.69
CA GLU A 285 -2.65 -9.62 -16.36
C GLU A 285 -2.71 -8.33 -15.50
N LEU A 286 -1.69 -7.49 -15.55
CA LEU A 286 -1.71 -6.15 -14.91
C LEU A 286 -2.75 -5.20 -15.53
N ARG A 287 -3.15 -5.41 -16.77
CA ARG A 287 -4.27 -4.67 -17.38
C ARG A 287 -5.59 -5.20 -16.83
N TRP A 288 -5.72 -6.52 -16.78
CA TRP A 288 -6.93 -7.18 -16.29
C TRP A 288 -7.25 -6.76 -14.84
N VAL A 289 -6.29 -6.88 -13.90
CA VAL A 289 -6.55 -6.46 -12.51
C VAL A 289 -6.93 -4.98 -12.41
N GLY A 290 -6.26 -4.11 -13.17
CA GLY A 290 -6.60 -2.68 -13.22
C GLY A 290 -8.01 -2.41 -13.79
N GLN A 291 -8.54 -3.29 -14.65
CA GLN A 291 -9.91 -3.22 -15.17
C GLN A 291 -10.93 -3.79 -14.18
N ALA A 292 -10.62 -4.93 -13.54
CA ALA A 292 -11.49 -5.56 -12.53
C ALA A 292 -11.78 -4.62 -11.34
N LEU A 293 -10.82 -3.76 -11.01
CA LEU A 293 -10.94 -2.77 -9.93
C LEU A 293 -11.43 -1.40 -10.41
N SER A 294 -11.76 -1.22 -11.71
CA SER A 294 -12.04 0.13 -12.22
C SER A 294 -13.37 0.67 -11.72
N SER A 295 -14.43 -0.15 -11.72
CA SER A 295 -15.76 0.29 -11.31
C SER A 295 -15.80 0.75 -9.85
N ALA A 296 -15.16 0.02 -8.93
CA ALA A 296 -15.12 0.42 -7.52
C ALA A 296 -14.51 1.82 -7.33
N ARG A 297 -13.35 2.08 -7.93
CA ARG A 297 -12.69 3.39 -7.80
C ARG A 297 -13.38 4.50 -8.58
N ASP A 298 -13.82 4.21 -9.81
CA ASP A 298 -14.45 5.23 -10.65
C ASP A 298 -15.79 5.68 -10.04
N THR A 299 -16.56 4.77 -9.43
CA THR A 299 -17.78 5.06 -8.64
C THR A 299 -17.49 6.01 -7.49
N GLU A 300 -16.52 5.68 -6.63
CA GLU A 300 -16.15 6.47 -5.46
C GLU A 300 -15.73 7.91 -5.83
N VAL A 301 -14.80 8.03 -6.79
CA VAL A 301 -14.28 9.32 -7.25
C VAL A 301 -15.36 10.19 -7.89
N GLN A 302 -16.21 9.58 -8.73
CA GLN A 302 -17.23 10.36 -9.44
C GLN A 302 -18.39 10.76 -8.52
N TRP A 303 -18.74 9.92 -7.57
CA TRP A 303 -19.72 10.28 -6.54
C TRP A 303 -19.26 11.49 -5.73
N SER A 304 -18.09 11.43 -5.10
CA SER A 304 -17.52 12.56 -4.36
C SER A 304 -17.45 13.82 -5.23
N ARG A 305 -16.92 13.70 -6.44
CA ARG A 305 -16.79 14.82 -7.39
C ARG A 305 -18.13 15.49 -7.69
N LEU A 306 -19.15 14.72 -8.06
CA LEU A 306 -20.45 15.30 -8.45
C LEU A 306 -21.17 15.92 -7.26
N VAL A 307 -21.02 15.34 -6.08
CA VAL A 307 -21.52 15.91 -4.82
C VAL A 307 -20.84 17.24 -4.51
N ASP A 308 -19.51 17.32 -4.62
CA ASP A 308 -18.77 18.57 -4.41
C ASP A 308 -19.15 19.64 -5.44
N ARG A 309 -19.38 19.23 -6.69
CA ARG A 309 -19.84 20.14 -7.76
C ARG A 309 -21.23 20.67 -7.53
N LEU A 310 -22.14 19.82 -7.01
CA LEU A 310 -23.48 20.23 -6.63
C LEU A 310 -23.46 21.21 -5.44
N GLY A 311 -22.60 20.93 -4.44
CA GLY A 311 -22.44 21.82 -3.26
C GLY A 311 -22.01 23.23 -3.64
N GLY A 312 -21.16 23.38 -4.64
CA GLY A 312 -20.69 24.66 -5.17
C GLY A 312 -21.56 25.28 -6.28
N ALA A 313 -22.81 24.82 -6.47
CA ALA A 313 -23.70 25.22 -7.55
C ALA A 313 -25.01 25.79 -7.00
N GLU A 314 -24.95 27.01 -6.44
CA GLU A 314 -26.12 27.68 -5.81
C GLU A 314 -27.26 27.94 -6.80
N GLU A 315 -26.97 28.06 -8.09
CA GLU A 315 -27.92 28.26 -9.17
C GLU A 315 -28.75 27.02 -9.52
N ILE A 316 -28.37 25.82 -9.06
CA ILE A 316 -29.13 24.59 -9.31
C ILE A 316 -30.32 24.55 -8.34
N PRO A 317 -31.55 24.51 -8.85
CA PRO A 317 -32.73 24.38 -7.99
C PRO A 317 -32.79 22.96 -7.40
N ASP A 318 -33.53 22.80 -6.31
CA ASP A 318 -33.84 21.51 -5.69
C ASP A 318 -32.63 20.57 -5.52
N ARG A 319 -31.51 21.15 -5.08
CA ARG A 319 -30.22 20.45 -4.93
C ARG A 319 -30.30 19.16 -4.09
N GLU A 320 -31.21 19.12 -3.12
CA GLU A 320 -31.42 17.93 -2.30
C GLU A 320 -32.02 16.77 -3.11
N VAL A 321 -32.91 17.06 -4.04
CA VAL A 321 -33.47 16.05 -4.96
C VAL A 321 -32.38 15.50 -5.88
N VAL A 322 -31.55 16.41 -6.42
CA VAL A 322 -30.40 16.03 -7.27
C VAL A 322 -29.39 15.21 -6.46
N ARG A 323 -29.12 15.63 -5.22
CA ARG A 323 -28.22 14.92 -4.30
C ARG A 323 -28.72 13.49 -4.00
N ALA A 324 -29.99 13.37 -3.65
CA ALA A 324 -30.60 12.06 -3.37
C ALA A 324 -30.49 11.12 -4.60
N ARG A 325 -30.66 11.65 -5.81
CA ARG A 325 -30.51 10.88 -7.06
C ARG A 325 -29.07 10.45 -7.30
N LEU A 326 -28.08 11.31 -7.04
CA LEU A 326 -26.67 10.95 -7.11
C LEU A 326 -26.36 9.83 -6.10
N ASP A 327 -26.82 9.98 -4.85
CA ASP A 327 -26.58 9.00 -3.80
C ASP A 327 -27.19 7.64 -4.11
N GLU A 328 -28.42 7.60 -4.63
CA GLU A 328 -29.10 6.37 -5.08
C GLU A 328 -28.31 5.66 -6.19
N TYR A 329 -27.99 6.39 -7.27
CA TYR A 329 -27.28 5.85 -8.42
C TYR A 329 -25.90 5.28 -8.05
N PHE A 330 -25.10 6.06 -7.33
CA PHE A 330 -23.74 5.63 -6.99
C PHE A 330 -23.71 4.57 -5.88
N SER A 331 -24.67 4.56 -4.95
CA SER A 331 -24.84 3.47 -3.97
C SER A 331 -25.15 2.15 -4.68
N GLY A 332 -26.03 2.18 -5.69
CA GLY A 332 -26.34 1.01 -6.52
C GLY A 332 -25.11 0.45 -7.26
N LEU A 333 -24.29 1.34 -7.82
CA LEU A 333 -23.02 0.94 -8.45
C LEU A 333 -22.01 0.39 -7.42
N ALA A 334 -21.88 1.01 -6.27
CA ALA A 334 -20.96 0.59 -5.21
C ALA A 334 -21.31 -0.79 -4.67
N ALA A 335 -22.60 -1.09 -4.50
CA ALA A 335 -23.10 -2.38 -4.01
C ALA A 335 -22.64 -3.58 -4.85
N THR A 336 -22.39 -3.38 -6.14
CA THR A 336 -21.90 -4.44 -7.04
C THR A 336 -20.39 -4.38 -7.28
N ALA A 337 -19.82 -3.20 -7.28
CA ALA A 337 -18.44 -2.97 -7.64
C ALA A 337 -17.43 -3.54 -6.61
N ARG A 338 -17.70 -3.39 -5.31
CA ARG A 338 -16.84 -3.92 -4.25
C ARG A 338 -16.80 -5.45 -4.21
N PRO A 339 -17.94 -6.19 -4.20
CA PRO A 339 -17.92 -7.64 -4.27
C PRO A 339 -17.18 -8.17 -5.50
N ALA A 340 -17.36 -7.54 -6.67
CA ALA A 340 -16.66 -7.89 -7.89
C ALA A 340 -15.14 -7.68 -7.79
N ALA A 341 -14.70 -6.59 -7.15
CA ALA A 341 -13.30 -6.33 -6.88
C ALA A 341 -12.68 -7.40 -5.96
N LEU A 342 -13.36 -7.74 -4.86
CA LEU A 342 -12.90 -8.79 -3.94
C LEU A 342 -12.89 -10.18 -4.62
N ALA A 343 -13.90 -10.51 -5.44
CA ALA A 343 -13.92 -11.75 -6.21
C ALA A 343 -12.72 -11.84 -7.17
N ALA A 344 -12.33 -10.72 -7.81
CA ALA A 344 -11.16 -10.70 -8.67
C ALA A 344 -9.86 -10.92 -7.86
N LEU A 345 -9.73 -10.29 -6.68
CA LEU A 345 -8.57 -10.44 -5.80
C LEU A 345 -8.48 -11.83 -5.13
N ASN A 346 -9.59 -12.56 -5.04
CA ASN A 346 -9.63 -13.93 -4.54
C ASN A 346 -9.45 -14.99 -5.64
N SER A 347 -9.37 -14.56 -6.91
CA SER A 347 -9.23 -15.49 -8.03
C SER A 347 -7.82 -16.08 -8.14
N GLN A 348 -7.71 -17.34 -8.58
CA GLN A 348 -6.42 -17.97 -8.90
C GLN A 348 -5.63 -17.13 -9.90
N ARG A 349 -6.30 -16.51 -10.87
CA ARG A 349 -5.66 -15.60 -11.84
C ARG A 349 -4.88 -14.46 -11.20
N TYR A 350 -5.40 -13.88 -10.12
CA TYR A 350 -4.69 -12.83 -9.39
C TYR A 350 -3.49 -13.36 -8.62
N LEU A 351 -3.62 -14.53 -8.00
CA LEU A 351 -2.52 -15.20 -7.31
C LEU A 351 -1.40 -15.58 -8.31
N ASP A 352 -1.77 -16.09 -9.47
CA ASP A 352 -0.82 -16.40 -10.56
C ASP A 352 -0.09 -15.16 -11.06
N LEU A 353 -0.79 -14.01 -11.16
CA LEU A 353 -0.14 -12.72 -11.47
C LEU A 353 0.91 -12.36 -10.42
N LEU A 354 0.59 -12.48 -9.13
CA LEU A 354 1.54 -12.16 -8.05
C LEU A 354 2.75 -13.10 -8.08
N ALA A 355 2.54 -14.40 -8.24
CA ALA A 355 3.59 -15.41 -8.37
C ALA A 355 4.45 -15.17 -9.64
N GLY A 356 3.80 -14.79 -10.74
CA GLY A 356 4.48 -14.40 -11.98
C GLY A 356 5.38 -13.18 -11.82
N LEU A 357 4.96 -12.19 -11.04
CA LEU A 357 5.79 -11.01 -10.71
C LEU A 357 6.99 -11.41 -9.84
N ASP A 358 6.80 -12.28 -8.85
CA ASP A 358 7.90 -12.79 -8.02
C ASP A 358 8.92 -13.56 -8.87
N THR A 359 8.44 -14.47 -9.73
CA THR A 359 9.27 -15.24 -10.66
C THR A 359 10.03 -14.33 -11.64
N PHE A 360 9.35 -13.32 -12.20
CA PHE A 360 9.97 -12.36 -13.12
C PHE A 360 11.11 -11.60 -12.43
N LEU A 361 10.89 -11.06 -11.23
CA LEU A 361 11.89 -10.30 -10.49
C LEU A 361 13.10 -11.17 -10.14
N ALA A 362 12.87 -12.38 -9.62
CA ALA A 362 13.94 -13.33 -9.31
C ALA A 362 14.75 -13.73 -10.56
N ALA A 363 14.08 -14.00 -11.67
CA ALA A 363 14.73 -14.39 -12.92
C ALA A 363 15.54 -13.23 -13.55
N VAL A 364 15.02 -11.98 -13.47
CA VAL A 364 15.80 -10.81 -13.89
C VAL A 364 17.03 -10.66 -12.99
N GLU A 365 16.91 -10.80 -11.67
CA GLU A 365 18.02 -10.67 -10.73
C GLU A 365 19.13 -11.71 -10.98
N ALA A 366 18.74 -12.97 -11.15
CA ALA A 366 19.66 -14.09 -11.40
C ALA A 366 20.36 -13.99 -12.76
N SER A 367 19.77 -13.28 -13.74
CA SER A 367 20.34 -13.19 -15.09
C SER A 367 21.61 -12.36 -15.14
N GLU A 368 22.56 -12.75 -15.99
CA GLU A 368 23.80 -12.00 -16.24
C GLU A 368 23.61 -10.84 -17.25
N GLY A 369 22.40 -10.63 -17.76
CA GLY A 369 22.08 -9.60 -18.73
C GLY A 369 22.42 -8.20 -18.21
N ALA A 370 23.01 -7.37 -19.06
CA ALA A 370 23.39 -6.00 -18.70
C ALA A 370 22.18 -5.10 -18.42
N GLY A 371 21.00 -5.44 -18.95
CA GLY A 371 19.80 -4.61 -18.92
C GLY A 371 19.96 -3.31 -19.72
N PRO A 372 19.03 -2.35 -19.61
CA PRO A 372 19.09 -1.12 -20.37
C PRO A 372 20.27 -0.25 -19.97
N SER A 373 20.95 0.35 -20.93
CA SER A 373 21.98 1.35 -20.71
C SER A 373 21.36 2.73 -20.44
N LYS A 374 22.15 3.68 -19.87
CA LYS A 374 21.72 5.09 -19.76
C LYS A 374 21.29 5.66 -21.11
N LYS A 375 21.97 5.27 -22.20
CA LYS A 375 21.63 5.67 -23.59
C LYS A 375 20.27 5.10 -24.02
N THR A 376 19.96 3.86 -23.66
CA THR A 376 18.67 3.21 -23.92
C THR A 376 17.56 3.96 -23.17
N VAL A 377 17.72 4.24 -21.88
CA VAL A 377 16.78 5.01 -21.07
C VAL A 377 16.51 6.39 -21.72
N ALA A 378 17.55 7.13 -22.07
CA ALA A 378 17.42 8.43 -22.71
C ALA A 378 16.69 8.35 -24.06
N LYS A 379 16.94 7.31 -24.87
CA LYS A 379 16.24 7.05 -26.15
C LYS A 379 14.75 6.79 -25.91
N SER A 380 14.40 5.95 -24.94
CA SER A 380 13.01 5.63 -24.57
C SER A 380 12.25 6.86 -24.12
N LEU A 381 12.82 7.67 -23.22
CA LEU A 381 12.22 8.94 -22.77
C LEU A 381 12.00 9.94 -23.92
N ARG A 382 12.96 10.07 -24.84
CA ARG A 382 12.81 10.93 -26.05
C ARG A 382 11.67 10.44 -26.95
N THR A 383 11.56 9.13 -27.15
CA THR A 383 10.50 8.52 -27.97
C THR A 383 9.13 8.75 -27.35
N MET A 384 9.01 8.55 -26.03
CA MET A 384 7.77 8.83 -25.29
C MET A 384 7.39 10.31 -25.38
N SER A 385 8.35 11.23 -25.22
CA SER A 385 8.11 12.67 -25.34
C SER A 385 7.56 13.05 -26.73
N LYS A 386 8.11 12.45 -27.81
CA LYS A 386 7.58 12.64 -29.16
C LYS A 386 6.14 12.12 -29.29
N SER A 387 5.86 10.96 -28.66
CA SER A 387 4.54 10.34 -28.66
C SER A 387 3.48 11.17 -27.92
N VAL A 388 3.81 11.70 -26.73
CA VAL A 388 2.92 12.61 -25.99
C VAL A 388 2.65 13.87 -26.81
N ARG A 389 3.70 14.53 -27.34
CA ARG A 389 3.57 15.71 -28.19
C ARG A 389 2.62 15.50 -29.38
N LYS A 390 2.76 14.34 -30.07
CA LYS A 390 1.88 14.01 -31.21
C LYS A 390 0.42 13.95 -30.80
N ARG A 391 0.12 13.33 -29.61
CA ARG A 391 -1.25 13.19 -29.12
C ARG A 391 -1.84 14.49 -28.61
N VAL A 392 -1.07 15.28 -27.87
CA VAL A 392 -1.51 16.62 -27.44
C VAL A 392 -1.84 17.49 -28.66
N ARG A 393 -0.96 17.50 -29.70
CA ARG A 393 -1.22 18.25 -30.92
C ARG A 393 -2.52 17.79 -31.60
N LYS A 394 -2.78 16.49 -31.66
CA LYS A 394 -4.01 15.95 -32.23
C LYS A 394 -5.23 16.34 -31.39
N ALA A 395 -5.18 16.19 -30.08
CA ALA A 395 -6.27 16.57 -29.18
C ALA A 395 -6.63 18.06 -29.28
N THR A 396 -5.62 18.94 -29.38
CA THR A 396 -5.85 20.39 -29.53
C THR A 396 -6.28 20.81 -30.94
N ALA A 397 -6.20 19.95 -31.94
CA ALA A 397 -6.65 20.18 -33.29
C ALA A 397 -7.96 19.44 -33.65
N ALA A 398 -8.54 18.71 -32.71
CA ALA A 398 -9.78 17.97 -32.91
C ALA A 398 -10.95 18.93 -33.14
N THR A 399 -11.78 18.62 -34.10
CA THR A 399 -12.93 19.44 -34.50
C THR A 399 -14.21 19.09 -33.75
N THR A 400 -14.32 17.86 -33.30
CA THR A 400 -15.45 17.40 -32.50
C THR A 400 -15.04 17.15 -31.03
N ARG A 401 -16.01 17.27 -30.12
CA ARG A 401 -15.79 17.00 -28.69
C ARG A 401 -15.40 15.54 -28.46
N GLY A 402 -16.11 14.58 -29.02
CA GLY A 402 -15.84 13.16 -28.89
C GLY A 402 -14.42 12.78 -29.36
N GLU A 403 -13.97 13.30 -30.49
CA GLU A 403 -12.59 13.10 -30.97
C GLU A 403 -11.58 13.71 -30.00
N ARG A 404 -11.85 14.90 -29.47
CA ARG A 404 -10.99 15.58 -28.49
C ARG A 404 -10.89 14.77 -27.19
N ASP A 405 -12.01 14.25 -26.67
CA ASP A 405 -12.06 13.44 -25.47
C ASP A 405 -11.21 12.18 -25.61
N GLU A 406 -11.36 11.43 -26.72
CA GLU A 406 -10.57 10.24 -26.99
C GLU A 406 -9.08 10.53 -27.11
N LEU A 407 -8.71 11.57 -27.84
CA LEU A 407 -7.31 11.94 -28.05
C LEU A 407 -6.65 12.47 -26.77
N THR A 408 -7.40 13.20 -25.94
CA THR A 408 -6.95 13.66 -24.62
C THR A 408 -6.73 12.49 -23.69
N HIS A 409 -7.65 11.51 -23.65
CA HIS A 409 -7.47 10.27 -22.91
C HIS A 409 -6.21 9.48 -23.34
N ARG A 410 -5.97 9.39 -24.65
CA ARG A 410 -4.75 8.76 -25.19
C ARG A 410 -3.49 9.56 -24.81
N ALA A 411 -3.56 10.89 -24.74
CA ALA A 411 -2.46 11.73 -24.29
C ALA A 411 -2.18 11.51 -22.79
N ARG A 412 -3.24 11.46 -21.94
CA ARG A 412 -3.15 11.17 -20.50
C ARG A 412 -2.45 9.84 -20.23
N LYS A 413 -2.84 8.75 -20.91
CA LYS A 413 -2.20 7.43 -20.77
C LYS A 413 -0.70 7.48 -21.09
N ARG A 414 -0.29 8.20 -22.11
CA ARG A 414 1.13 8.33 -22.50
C ARG A 414 1.91 9.24 -21.56
N ALA A 415 1.30 10.31 -21.05
CA ALA A 415 1.91 11.21 -20.07
C ALA A 415 2.16 10.48 -18.74
N LYS A 416 1.18 9.70 -18.23
CA LYS A 416 1.36 8.86 -17.03
C LYS A 416 2.52 7.88 -17.20
N ARG A 417 2.58 7.15 -18.33
CA ARG A 417 3.69 6.22 -18.61
C ARG A 417 5.05 6.92 -18.62
N MET A 418 5.14 8.08 -19.24
CA MET A 418 6.38 8.85 -19.28
C MET A 418 6.82 9.32 -17.88
N ARG A 419 5.88 9.76 -17.04
CA ARG A 419 6.19 10.14 -15.65
C ARG A 419 6.77 8.95 -14.86
N TYR A 420 6.13 7.80 -14.95
CA TYR A 420 6.62 6.59 -14.23
C TYR A 420 8.00 6.14 -14.74
N ALA A 421 8.25 6.27 -16.04
CA ALA A 421 9.57 5.98 -16.59
C ALA A 421 10.67 6.95 -16.13
N ILE A 422 10.34 8.22 -15.86
CA ILE A 422 11.25 9.20 -15.25
C ILE A 422 11.45 8.87 -13.76
N GLU A 423 10.38 8.54 -13.06
CA GLU A 423 10.36 8.20 -11.64
C GLU A 423 11.24 6.96 -11.36
N SER A 424 11.08 5.88 -12.13
CA SER A 424 11.83 4.63 -11.98
C SER A 424 13.33 4.75 -12.21
N THR A 425 13.77 5.82 -12.87
CA THR A 425 15.18 6.09 -13.15
C THR A 425 15.67 7.39 -12.53
N ARG A 426 14.97 7.89 -11.50
CA ARG A 426 15.22 9.19 -10.85
C ARG A 426 16.67 9.36 -10.43
N SER A 427 17.29 8.34 -9.84
CA SER A 427 18.64 8.40 -9.31
C SER A 427 19.73 8.58 -10.38
N LEU A 428 19.41 8.40 -11.67
CA LEU A 428 20.35 8.71 -12.78
C LEU A 428 20.54 10.21 -12.97
N ALA A 429 19.54 11.03 -12.64
CA ALA A 429 19.56 12.48 -12.78
C ALA A 429 18.60 13.14 -11.75
N PRO A 430 18.89 13.09 -10.42
CA PRO A 430 17.93 13.39 -9.37
C PRO A 430 17.28 14.78 -9.52
N LYS A 431 18.10 15.85 -9.55
CA LYS A 431 17.60 17.24 -9.65
C LYS A 431 16.76 17.50 -10.93
N ALA A 432 17.12 16.86 -12.04
CA ALA A 432 16.37 17.00 -13.31
C ALA A 432 15.07 16.21 -13.26
N SER A 433 15.09 15.01 -12.67
CA SER A 433 13.93 14.15 -12.50
C SER A 433 12.89 14.77 -11.56
N ASP A 434 13.31 15.35 -10.42
CA ASP A 434 12.41 16.03 -9.48
C ASP A 434 11.71 17.23 -10.13
N ARG A 435 12.47 18.05 -10.84
CA ARG A 435 11.89 19.17 -11.61
C ARG A 435 10.92 18.68 -12.68
N ALA A 436 11.26 17.60 -13.39
CA ALA A 436 10.39 17.01 -14.38
C ALA A 436 9.12 16.45 -13.72
N HIS A 437 9.25 15.71 -12.61
CA HIS A 437 8.13 15.17 -11.87
C HIS A 437 7.11 16.26 -11.47
N THR A 438 7.58 17.37 -10.85
CA THR A 438 6.73 18.50 -10.46
C THR A 438 5.99 19.10 -11.66
N LYS A 439 6.68 19.30 -12.80
CA LYS A 439 6.05 19.88 -13.99
C LYS A 439 5.12 18.90 -14.73
N PHE A 440 5.40 17.60 -14.65
CA PHE A 440 4.47 16.57 -15.12
C PHE A 440 3.22 16.46 -14.25
N LYS A 441 3.33 16.70 -12.94
CA LYS A 441 2.16 16.74 -12.06
C LYS A 441 1.16 17.77 -12.57
N GLY A 442 1.54 19.05 -12.76
CA GLY A 442 0.63 20.07 -13.26
C GLY A 442 0.02 19.74 -14.63
N PHE A 443 0.82 19.20 -15.57
CA PHE A 443 0.27 18.72 -16.85
C PHE A 443 -0.73 17.57 -16.69
N GLN A 444 -0.50 16.67 -15.73
CA GLN A 444 -1.38 15.53 -15.46
C GLN A 444 -2.64 15.94 -14.68
N ASP A 445 -2.56 17.01 -13.88
CA ASP A 445 -3.71 17.56 -13.18
C ASP A 445 -4.72 18.11 -14.21
N VAL A 446 -4.25 18.85 -15.22
CA VAL A 446 -5.10 19.32 -16.33
C VAL A 446 -5.71 18.14 -17.13
N LEU A 447 -4.88 17.13 -17.47
CA LEU A 447 -5.37 15.93 -18.17
C LEU A 447 -6.30 15.08 -17.31
N GLY A 448 -6.08 15.07 -15.99
CA GLY A 448 -6.89 14.37 -15.01
C GLY A 448 -8.27 15.00 -14.93
N GLU A 449 -8.28 16.28 -14.59
CA GLU A 449 -9.52 17.06 -14.45
C GLU A 449 -10.37 17.05 -15.75
N TYR A 450 -9.72 17.10 -16.92
CA TYR A 450 -10.42 16.93 -18.19
C TYR A 450 -11.08 15.55 -18.31
N GLN A 451 -10.34 14.47 -17.99
CA GLN A 451 -10.87 13.12 -18.08
C GLN A 451 -11.98 12.88 -17.05
N ASP A 452 -11.84 13.43 -15.86
CA ASP A 452 -12.82 13.28 -14.80
C ASP A 452 -14.13 14.00 -15.16
N ALA A 453 -14.05 15.15 -15.84
CA ALA A 453 -15.22 15.82 -16.42
C ALA A 453 -15.90 14.98 -17.54
N VAL A 454 -15.12 14.26 -18.36
CA VAL A 454 -15.69 13.33 -19.36
C VAL A 454 -16.45 12.21 -18.69
N VAL A 455 -15.86 11.56 -17.67
CA VAL A 455 -16.49 10.43 -16.96
C VAL A 455 -17.73 10.90 -16.18
N ALA A 456 -17.67 12.09 -15.54
CA ALA A 456 -18.82 12.67 -14.86
C ALA A 456 -20.02 12.86 -15.82
N ARG A 457 -19.76 13.37 -17.02
CA ARG A 457 -20.81 13.52 -18.06
C ARG A 457 -21.42 12.18 -18.45
N ASP A 458 -20.58 11.13 -18.61
CA ASP A 458 -21.07 9.80 -18.96
C ASP A 458 -22.00 9.23 -17.87
N HIS A 459 -21.66 9.44 -16.58
CA HIS A 459 -22.54 9.06 -15.48
C HIS A 459 -23.84 9.86 -15.44
N ILE A 460 -23.77 11.20 -15.62
CA ILE A 460 -24.99 12.03 -15.65
C ILE A 460 -25.89 11.61 -16.80
N LEU A 461 -25.35 11.35 -17.98
CA LEU A 461 -26.14 10.88 -19.12
C LEU A 461 -26.75 9.49 -18.89
N ALA A 462 -26.03 8.59 -18.20
CA ALA A 462 -26.57 7.29 -17.80
C ALA A 462 -27.73 7.45 -16.83
N MET A 463 -27.60 8.32 -15.81
CA MET A 463 -28.69 8.63 -14.90
C MET A 463 -29.94 9.18 -15.62
N VAL A 464 -29.73 10.12 -16.55
CA VAL A 464 -30.85 10.72 -17.32
C VAL A 464 -31.51 9.70 -18.26
N ALA A 465 -30.80 8.68 -18.71
CA ALA A 465 -31.36 7.62 -19.55
C ALA A 465 -32.24 6.59 -18.80
N GLU A 466 -32.17 6.58 -17.47
CA GLU A 466 -33.04 5.74 -16.64
C GLU A 466 -34.43 6.40 -16.54
N ASP A 467 -35.51 5.67 -16.85
CA ASP A 467 -36.89 6.22 -17.01
C ASP A 467 -37.61 6.71 -15.72
N GLN A 468 -36.89 6.96 -14.62
CA GLN A 468 -37.47 7.31 -13.31
C GLN A 468 -36.97 8.67 -12.80
N HIS A 469 -37.42 9.77 -13.45
CA HIS A 469 -36.98 11.12 -13.04
C HIS A 469 -38.12 12.07 -12.77
N SER A 470 -38.01 12.87 -11.71
CA SER A 470 -38.80 14.09 -11.57
C SER A 470 -38.25 15.17 -12.52
N ALA A 471 -39.10 16.13 -12.88
CA ALA A 471 -38.67 17.27 -13.71
C ALA A 471 -37.55 18.07 -13.04
N GLU A 472 -37.60 18.22 -11.72
CA GLU A 472 -36.60 18.92 -10.89
C GLU A 472 -35.25 18.21 -10.97
N SER A 473 -35.22 16.87 -10.79
CA SER A 473 -34.01 16.07 -10.91
C SER A 473 -33.39 16.18 -12.30
N SER A 474 -34.22 16.12 -13.35
CA SER A 474 -33.73 16.22 -14.74
C SER A 474 -33.14 17.58 -15.05
N LEU A 475 -33.73 18.68 -14.56
CA LEU A 475 -33.20 20.04 -14.73
C LEU A 475 -31.84 20.17 -14.01
N GLY A 476 -31.74 19.75 -12.76
CA GLY A 476 -30.53 19.84 -11.97
C GLY A 476 -29.38 19.01 -12.54
N LEU A 477 -29.67 17.77 -13.01
CA LEU A 477 -28.67 16.93 -13.69
C LEU A 477 -28.22 17.55 -15.02
N GLY A 478 -29.15 18.20 -15.77
CA GLY A 478 -28.81 18.92 -17.00
C GLY A 478 -27.88 20.12 -16.75
N MET A 479 -28.09 20.85 -15.65
CA MET A 479 -27.22 21.96 -15.25
C MET A 479 -25.84 21.45 -14.80
N LEU A 480 -25.77 20.35 -14.06
CA LEU A 480 -24.48 19.70 -13.72
C LEU A 480 -23.75 19.21 -14.98
N LEU A 481 -24.48 18.61 -15.93
CA LEU A 481 -23.92 18.20 -17.22
C LEU A 481 -23.29 19.39 -17.96
N GLN A 482 -23.99 20.53 -18.01
CA GLN A 482 -23.45 21.73 -18.66
C GLN A 482 -22.18 22.24 -17.99
N ARG A 483 -22.13 22.25 -16.65
CA ARG A 483 -20.90 22.63 -15.90
C ARG A 483 -19.70 21.73 -16.22
N GLU A 484 -19.90 20.43 -16.36
CA GLU A 484 -18.82 19.51 -16.73
C GLU A 484 -18.41 19.66 -18.21
N LEU A 485 -19.34 20.03 -19.10
CA LEU A 485 -19.04 20.41 -20.48
C LEU A 485 -18.19 21.68 -20.56
N ASP A 486 -18.58 22.73 -19.83
CA ASP A 486 -17.84 23.99 -19.76
C ASP A 486 -16.46 23.83 -19.16
N ARG A 487 -16.36 22.95 -18.13
CA ARG A 487 -15.08 22.62 -17.50
C ARG A 487 -14.12 21.97 -18.49
N GLY A 488 -14.59 21.00 -19.27
CA GLY A 488 -13.80 20.37 -20.34
C GLY A 488 -13.32 21.39 -21.37
N ASP A 489 -14.19 22.30 -21.81
CA ASP A 489 -13.86 23.35 -22.79
C ASP A 489 -12.84 24.36 -22.22
N ALA A 490 -12.92 24.71 -20.94
CA ALA A 490 -11.96 25.59 -20.27
C ALA A 490 -10.57 24.95 -20.09
N LEU A 491 -10.50 23.64 -19.97
CA LEU A 491 -9.25 22.89 -19.80
C LEU A 491 -8.55 22.57 -21.13
N ALA A 492 -9.28 22.38 -22.21
CA ALA A 492 -8.72 21.98 -23.48
C ALA A 492 -7.62 22.94 -24.01
N PRO A 493 -7.75 24.28 -23.93
CA PRO A 493 -6.69 25.21 -24.31
C PRO A 493 -5.41 25.11 -23.50
N GLN A 494 -5.50 24.63 -22.23
CA GLN A 494 -4.38 24.52 -21.31
C GLN A 494 -3.46 23.34 -21.63
N LEU A 495 -3.92 22.33 -22.37
CA LEU A 495 -3.15 21.12 -22.69
C LEU A 495 -1.82 21.42 -23.39
N LYS A 496 -1.79 22.35 -24.33
CA LYS A 496 -0.59 22.67 -25.10
C LYS A 496 0.47 23.43 -24.30
N PRO A 497 0.15 24.54 -23.58
CA PRO A 497 1.12 25.23 -22.73
C PRO A 497 1.65 24.38 -21.60
N GLU A 498 0.78 23.60 -20.91
CA GLU A 498 1.22 22.71 -19.83
C GLU A 498 2.17 21.61 -20.35
N TRP A 499 1.86 21.01 -21.49
CA TRP A 499 2.79 20.09 -22.14
C TRP A 499 4.12 20.75 -22.50
N LYS A 500 4.13 22.00 -22.99
CA LYS A 500 5.36 22.72 -23.31
C LYS A 500 6.26 22.87 -22.09
N THR A 501 5.66 23.17 -20.94
CA THR A 501 6.33 23.32 -19.65
C THR A 501 6.91 21.99 -19.17
N ALA A 502 6.10 20.93 -19.11
CA ALA A 502 6.51 19.58 -18.70
C ALA A 502 7.64 19.04 -19.61
N LYS A 503 7.51 19.19 -20.93
CA LYS A 503 8.51 18.77 -21.90
C LYS A 503 9.85 19.50 -21.72
N LYS A 504 9.85 20.81 -21.44
CA LYS A 504 11.08 21.58 -21.20
C LYS A 504 11.85 21.05 -19.99
N ALA A 505 11.14 20.71 -18.91
CA ALA A 505 11.74 20.13 -17.73
C ALA A 505 12.28 18.70 -18.02
N ALA A 506 11.48 17.84 -18.64
CA ALA A 506 11.84 16.47 -18.95
C ALA A 506 13.08 16.36 -19.86
N ARG A 507 13.29 17.31 -20.80
CA ARG A 507 14.48 17.30 -21.67
C ARG A 507 15.80 17.29 -20.93
N LYS A 508 15.83 17.76 -19.67
CA LYS A 508 17.05 17.75 -18.84
C LYS A 508 17.36 16.38 -18.24
N VAL A 509 16.39 15.46 -18.21
CA VAL A 509 16.57 14.11 -17.67
C VAL A 509 17.37 13.22 -18.63
N TRP A 510 17.27 13.47 -19.94
CA TRP A 510 17.96 12.64 -20.97
C TRP A 510 19.01 13.39 -21.78
N LYS A 511 19.47 14.56 -21.33
CA LYS A 511 20.66 15.22 -21.86
C LYS A 511 21.90 14.70 -21.17
#